data_2ba64f5b5035d5205617e0e4b7a40af4
#
_entry.id   2ba64f5b5035d5205617e0e4b7a40af4
#
_cell.length_a   1.000
_cell.length_b   1.000
_cell.length_c   1.000
_cell.angle_alpha   90.00
_cell.angle_beta   90.00
_cell.angle_gamma   90.00
#
_symmetry.space_group_name_H-M   'P 1'
#
loop_
_entity.id
_entity.type
_entity.pdbx_description
1 polymer ?
#
loop_
_entity_poly.entity_id
_entity_poly.type
_entity_poly.pdbx_seq_one_letter_code
_entity_poly.pdbx_strand_id
1 'polypeptide(L)'
;MTDSLAARIYACAHLVGEFRLRSGAYSTEYFDKYRFEADPALLREIAQRLAAMLPDEIDVIAGLELGGVPLATMLSQVASLPTTFVRKQAKPYGTCRLAEGADVADRRIVVVEDVITSGGQVLASCAELSALGADVVRVLCVIDREQGGHERIREAGLELESLFTMSTLKIACT
;
A
#
# COMPACT_ATOMS: atom_id res chain seq x y z
N MET A 1 -9.05 -11.24 -21.72
CA MET A 1 -8.45 -9.92 -22.08
C MET A 1 -7.48 -9.57 -20.96
N THR A 2 -6.23 -9.35 -21.31
CA THR A 2 -5.19 -8.93 -20.35
C THR A 2 -5.58 -7.58 -19.72
N ASP A 3 -5.44 -7.43 -18.41
CA ASP A 3 -5.74 -6.17 -17.75
C ASP A 3 -4.75 -5.08 -18.18
N SER A 4 -5.22 -4.07 -18.89
CA SER A 4 -4.39 -3.00 -19.45
C SER A 4 -3.67 -2.19 -18.37
N LEU A 5 -4.25 -2.07 -17.15
CA LEU A 5 -3.62 -1.39 -16.01
C LEU A 5 -2.45 -2.23 -15.48
N ALA A 6 -2.63 -3.56 -15.33
CA ALA A 6 -1.57 -4.46 -14.91
C ALA A 6 -0.35 -4.40 -15.84
N ALA A 7 -0.58 -4.45 -17.16
CA ALA A 7 0.48 -4.34 -18.16
C ALA A 7 1.21 -2.99 -18.10
N ARG A 8 0.49 -1.89 -17.93
CA ARG A 8 1.07 -0.54 -17.83
C ARG A 8 1.88 -0.36 -16.55
N ILE A 9 1.40 -0.85 -15.41
CA ILE A 9 2.15 -0.84 -14.15
C ILE A 9 3.45 -1.62 -14.30
N TYR A 10 3.38 -2.84 -14.86
CA TYR A 10 4.58 -3.67 -15.04
C TYR A 10 5.58 -3.00 -15.99
N ALA A 11 5.14 -2.55 -17.15
CA ALA A 11 5.99 -1.89 -18.14
C ALA A 11 6.66 -0.61 -17.59
N CYS A 12 5.97 0.13 -16.73
CA CYS A 12 6.50 1.33 -16.10
C CYS A 12 7.52 1.01 -15.00
N ALA A 13 7.24 0.01 -14.17
CA ALA A 13 7.99 -0.25 -12.93
C ALA A 13 9.10 -1.30 -13.06
N HIS A 14 9.01 -2.21 -14.04
CA HIS A 14 10.01 -3.25 -14.27
C HIS A 14 11.23 -2.68 -15.01
N LEU A 15 12.39 -2.80 -14.38
CA LEU A 15 13.67 -2.34 -14.91
C LEU A 15 14.60 -3.53 -15.14
N VAL A 16 15.30 -3.51 -16.27
CA VAL A 16 16.36 -4.48 -16.59
C VAL A 16 17.70 -3.76 -16.54
N GLY A 17 18.65 -4.33 -15.81
CA GLY A 17 19.98 -3.74 -15.61
C GLY A 17 20.71 -4.45 -14.48
N GLU A 18 21.76 -3.83 -13.94
CA GLU A 18 22.45 -4.33 -12.76
C GLU A 18 22.04 -3.49 -11.53
N PHE A 19 21.43 -4.15 -10.55
CA PHE A 19 20.89 -3.49 -9.35
C PHE A 19 21.43 -4.15 -8.08
N ARG A 20 21.94 -3.35 -7.15
CA ARG A 20 22.29 -3.83 -5.81
C ARG A 20 21.04 -3.80 -4.92
N LEU A 21 20.63 -4.97 -4.43
CA LEU A 21 19.49 -5.12 -3.54
C LEU A 21 19.85 -4.72 -2.10
N ARG A 22 18.83 -4.49 -1.27
CA ARG A 22 18.99 -4.18 0.17
C ARG A 22 19.76 -5.26 0.94
N SER A 23 19.66 -6.53 0.51
CA SER A 23 20.43 -7.65 1.05
C SER A 23 21.92 -7.59 0.74
N GLY A 24 22.35 -6.70 -0.17
CA GLY A 24 23.71 -6.63 -0.73
C GLY A 24 23.92 -7.51 -1.97
N ALA A 25 22.98 -8.38 -2.31
CA ALA A 25 23.03 -9.18 -3.53
C ALA A 25 22.79 -8.30 -4.79
N TYR A 26 23.28 -8.76 -5.93
CA TYR A 26 23.02 -8.13 -7.22
C TYR A 26 21.87 -8.86 -7.95
N SER A 27 21.06 -8.09 -8.68
CA SER A 27 19.98 -8.57 -9.53
C SER A 27 20.07 -7.94 -10.90
N THR A 28 19.68 -8.67 -11.92
CA THR A 28 19.54 -8.15 -13.28
C THR A 28 18.19 -7.46 -13.53
N GLU A 29 17.29 -7.53 -12.57
CA GLU A 29 15.97 -6.93 -12.62
C GLU A 29 15.67 -6.19 -11.32
N TYR A 30 14.94 -5.09 -11.43
CA TYR A 30 14.41 -4.34 -10.29
C TYR A 30 12.99 -3.88 -10.57
N PHE A 31 12.13 -3.92 -9.55
CA PHE A 31 10.78 -3.40 -9.64
C PHE A 31 10.68 -2.10 -8.84
N ASP A 32 10.69 -0.98 -9.56
CA ASP A 32 10.64 0.38 -8.99
C ASP A 32 9.18 0.86 -8.88
N LYS A 33 8.60 0.64 -7.72
CA LYS A 33 7.22 1.00 -7.41
C LYS A 33 6.94 2.51 -7.52
N TYR A 34 7.91 3.36 -7.22
CA TYR A 34 7.73 4.81 -7.28
C TYR A 34 7.44 5.33 -8.69
N ARG A 35 7.76 4.56 -9.72
CA ARG A 35 7.50 4.95 -11.11
C ARG A 35 6.02 4.95 -11.44
N PHE A 36 5.23 3.98 -10.98
CA PHE A 36 3.79 4.01 -11.18
C PHE A 36 3.08 4.97 -10.21
N GLU A 37 3.62 5.21 -9.03
CA GLU A 37 3.10 6.20 -8.09
C GLU A 37 3.33 7.64 -8.58
N ALA A 38 4.42 7.88 -9.32
CA ALA A 38 4.75 9.18 -9.88
C ALA A 38 3.98 9.50 -11.18
N ASP A 39 3.36 8.50 -11.83
CA ASP A 39 2.54 8.70 -13.02
C ASP A 39 1.10 9.08 -12.61
N PRO A 40 0.64 10.31 -12.90
CA PRO A 40 -0.66 10.77 -12.43
C PRO A 40 -1.85 10.02 -13.04
N ALA A 41 -1.70 9.44 -14.23
CA ALA A 41 -2.75 8.67 -14.88
C ALA A 41 -2.85 7.27 -14.28
N LEU A 42 -1.70 6.61 -14.03
CA LEU A 42 -1.65 5.33 -13.34
C LEU A 42 -2.14 5.45 -11.91
N LEU A 43 -1.63 6.42 -11.15
CA LEU A 43 -2.01 6.63 -9.76
C LEU A 43 -3.52 6.86 -9.59
N ARG A 44 -4.13 7.64 -10.50
CA ARG A 44 -5.59 7.87 -10.48
C ARG A 44 -6.39 6.61 -10.77
N GLU A 45 -6.01 5.84 -11.78
CA GLU A 45 -6.70 4.59 -12.14
C GLU A 45 -6.54 3.53 -11.04
N ILE A 46 -5.36 3.42 -10.44
CA ILE A 46 -5.12 2.58 -9.27
C ILE A 46 -6.04 2.97 -8.12
N ALA A 47 -6.12 4.25 -7.78
CA ALA A 47 -6.98 4.74 -6.71
C ALA A 47 -8.47 4.48 -6.99
N GLN A 48 -8.93 4.62 -8.24
CA GLN A 48 -10.30 4.28 -8.63
C GLN A 48 -10.62 2.79 -8.41
N ARG A 49 -9.68 1.91 -8.70
CA ARG A 49 -9.86 0.47 -8.45
C ARG A 49 -9.79 0.13 -6.97
N LEU A 50 -8.87 0.74 -6.22
CA LEU A 50 -8.82 0.59 -4.76
C LEU A 50 -10.11 1.11 -4.09
N ALA A 51 -10.71 2.16 -4.62
CA ALA A 51 -11.99 2.69 -4.11
C ALA A 51 -13.12 1.66 -4.19
N ALA A 52 -13.15 0.83 -5.24
CA ALA A 52 -14.12 -0.26 -5.38
C ALA A 52 -13.89 -1.43 -4.42
N MET A 53 -12.74 -1.49 -3.75
CA MET A 53 -12.39 -2.51 -2.75
C MET A 53 -12.58 -2.01 -1.32
N LEU A 54 -12.91 -0.73 -1.14
CA LEU A 54 -13.17 -0.19 0.19
C LEU A 54 -14.40 -0.88 0.81
N PRO A 55 -14.31 -1.32 2.07
CA PRO A 55 -15.48 -1.83 2.77
C PRO A 55 -16.47 -0.70 3.07
N ASP A 56 -17.73 -1.07 3.29
CA ASP A 56 -18.73 -0.13 3.76
C ASP A 56 -18.36 0.43 5.15
N GLU A 57 -18.81 1.64 5.43
CA GLU A 57 -18.67 2.27 6.75
C GLU A 57 -17.25 2.38 7.27
N ILE A 58 -16.34 2.96 6.48
CA ILE A 58 -15.01 3.36 6.94
C ILE A 58 -14.94 4.87 7.16
N ASP A 59 -14.13 5.30 8.12
CA ASP A 59 -14.00 6.70 8.52
C ASP A 59 -12.75 7.35 7.92
N VAL A 60 -11.62 6.61 7.83
CA VAL A 60 -10.32 7.17 7.48
C VAL A 60 -9.50 6.20 6.65
N ILE A 61 -8.76 6.72 5.69
CA ILE A 61 -7.77 5.98 4.90
C ILE A 61 -6.39 6.26 5.50
N ALA A 62 -5.63 5.22 5.85
CA ALA A 62 -4.31 5.31 6.46
C ALA A 62 -3.21 4.89 5.46
N GLY A 63 -2.46 5.86 4.93
CA GLY A 63 -1.34 5.59 4.02
C GLY A 63 -0.03 5.39 4.77
N LEU A 64 0.64 4.25 4.57
CA LEU A 64 1.94 3.97 5.20
C LEU A 64 3.08 4.65 4.43
N GLU A 65 4.01 5.25 5.16
CA GLU A 65 5.17 5.90 4.53
C GLU A 65 6.12 4.87 3.89
N LEU A 66 6.66 5.10 2.69
CA LEU A 66 6.42 6.27 1.85
C LEU A 66 5.36 6.00 0.76
N GLY A 67 5.33 4.82 0.17
CA GLY A 67 4.52 4.51 -1.01
C GLY A 67 3.02 4.50 -0.79
N GLY A 68 2.55 4.17 0.43
CA GLY A 68 1.13 4.27 0.77
C GLY A 68 0.60 5.71 0.82
N VAL A 69 1.48 6.72 0.99
CA VAL A 69 1.06 8.13 1.11
C VAL A 69 0.45 8.70 -0.18
N PRO A 70 1.10 8.61 -1.36
CA PRO A 70 0.49 9.09 -2.61
C PRO A 70 -0.79 8.32 -2.95
N LEU A 71 -0.81 7.01 -2.70
CA LEU A 71 -2.00 6.18 -2.92
C LEU A 71 -3.18 6.60 -2.03
N ALA A 72 -2.95 6.75 -0.71
CA ALA A 72 -3.97 7.20 0.23
C ALA A 72 -4.48 8.61 -0.10
N THR A 73 -3.59 9.51 -0.51
CA THR A 73 -3.96 10.87 -0.92
C THR A 73 -4.88 10.86 -2.15
N MET A 74 -4.54 10.08 -3.18
CA MET A 74 -5.37 9.97 -4.37
C MET A 74 -6.69 9.24 -4.08
N LEU A 75 -6.63 8.16 -3.29
CA LEU A 75 -7.82 7.40 -2.88
C LEU A 75 -8.78 8.27 -2.05
N SER A 76 -8.26 9.11 -1.16
CA SER A 76 -9.03 10.10 -0.40
C SER A 76 -9.82 11.03 -1.32
N GLN A 77 -9.22 11.51 -2.40
CA GLN A 77 -9.92 12.36 -3.38
C GLN A 77 -11.02 11.60 -4.13
N VAL A 78 -10.76 10.33 -4.49
CA VAL A 78 -11.75 9.50 -5.22
C VAL A 78 -12.92 9.11 -4.33
N ALA A 79 -12.63 8.70 -3.08
CA ALA A 79 -13.63 8.20 -2.14
C ALA A 79 -14.28 9.30 -1.29
N SER A 80 -13.77 10.55 -1.34
CA SER A 80 -14.20 11.66 -0.48
C SER A 80 -14.11 11.32 1.03
N LEU A 81 -13.04 10.62 1.42
CA LEU A 81 -12.76 10.23 2.79
C LEU A 81 -11.52 10.95 3.33
N PRO A 82 -11.49 11.30 4.62
CA PRO A 82 -10.29 11.84 5.25
C PRO A 82 -9.14 10.82 5.24
N THR A 83 -7.89 11.32 5.26
CA THR A 83 -6.72 10.45 5.29
C THR A 83 -5.77 10.82 6.42
N THR A 84 -5.05 9.81 6.90
CA THR A 84 -3.92 9.94 7.83
C THR A 84 -2.67 9.32 7.21
N PHE A 85 -1.51 9.91 7.51
CA PHE A 85 -0.21 9.47 7.01
C PHE A 85 0.58 8.84 8.14
N VAL A 86 0.88 7.56 8.01
CA VAL A 86 1.48 6.74 9.07
C VAL A 86 2.98 6.63 8.83
N ARG A 87 3.75 7.09 9.81
CA ARG A 87 5.20 7.01 9.80
C ARG A 87 5.68 5.62 10.22
N LYS A 88 6.89 5.26 9.80
CA LYS A 88 7.57 4.04 10.31
C LYS A 88 7.94 4.17 11.79
N GLN A 89 8.14 5.40 12.24
CA GLN A 89 8.43 5.73 13.64
C GLN A 89 7.84 7.10 13.97
N ALA A 90 7.32 7.24 15.18
CA ALA A 90 6.88 8.54 15.67
C ALA A 90 8.06 9.54 15.66
N LYS A 91 7.80 10.78 15.28
CA LYS A 91 8.84 11.80 15.30
C LYS A 91 9.13 12.25 16.75
N PRO A 92 10.40 12.55 17.06
CA PRO A 92 10.79 12.98 18.42
C PRO A 92 10.52 14.46 18.72
N TYR A 93 9.85 15.19 17.81
CA TYR A 93 9.60 16.63 17.92
C TYR A 93 8.22 17.02 17.38
N GLY A 94 7.79 18.25 17.66
CA GLY A 94 6.50 18.78 17.21
C GLY A 94 5.33 18.04 17.87
N THR A 95 4.46 17.44 17.08
CA THR A 95 3.29 16.68 17.57
C THR A 95 3.67 15.35 18.20
N CYS A 96 4.88 14.84 17.98
CA CYS A 96 5.36 13.53 18.41
C CYS A 96 4.43 12.37 17.97
N ARG A 97 3.66 12.57 16.91
CA ARG A 97 2.67 11.61 16.42
C ARG A 97 3.30 10.59 15.46
N LEU A 98 2.76 9.38 15.51
CA LEU A 98 3.00 8.33 14.52
C LEU A 98 2.14 8.57 13.27
N ALA A 99 0.87 8.95 13.46
CA ALA A 99 -0.10 9.24 12.41
C ALA A 99 -0.38 10.74 12.35
N GLU A 100 -0.26 11.32 11.16
CA GLU A 100 -0.46 12.74 10.90
C GLU A 100 -1.63 12.94 9.93
N GLY A 101 -2.48 13.90 10.20
CA GLY A 101 -3.69 14.19 9.42
C GLY A 101 -4.95 13.93 10.22
N ALA A 102 -5.86 13.11 9.71
CA ALA A 102 -7.10 12.76 10.41
C ALA A 102 -6.81 11.96 11.69
N ASP A 103 -7.61 12.21 12.75
CA ASP A 103 -7.56 11.43 13.97
C ASP A 103 -8.05 9.99 13.73
N VAL A 104 -7.40 9.03 14.39
CA VAL A 104 -7.66 7.59 14.18
C VAL A 104 -8.34 6.93 15.39
N ALA A 105 -8.36 7.56 16.55
CA ALA A 105 -8.99 7.01 17.76
C ALA A 105 -10.50 6.83 17.55
N ASP A 106 -11.01 5.65 17.90
CA ASP A 106 -12.41 5.25 17.74
C ASP A 106 -12.92 5.34 16.28
N ARG A 107 -11.99 5.19 15.31
CA ARG A 107 -12.29 5.22 13.88
C ARG A 107 -12.06 3.87 13.22
N ARG A 108 -12.93 3.52 12.29
CA ARG A 108 -12.77 2.37 11.39
C ARG A 108 -11.88 2.80 10.22
N ILE A 109 -10.72 2.18 10.10
CA ILE A 109 -9.71 2.60 9.12
C ILE A 109 -9.33 1.48 8.16
N VAL A 110 -9.02 1.88 6.92
CA VAL A 110 -8.36 1.02 5.92
C VAL A 110 -6.93 1.46 5.77
N VAL A 111 -6.01 0.52 5.94
CA VAL A 111 -4.57 0.74 5.72
C VAL A 111 -4.25 0.52 4.25
N VAL A 112 -3.47 1.44 3.65
CA VAL A 112 -3.07 1.39 2.24
C VAL A 112 -1.56 1.33 2.14
N GLU A 113 -1.05 0.36 1.35
CA GLU A 113 0.36 0.16 1.04
C GLU A 113 0.53 -0.03 -0.48
N ASP A 114 1.68 0.27 -0.99
CA ASP A 114 2.00 0.10 -2.41
C ASP A 114 2.29 -1.37 -2.76
N VAL A 115 3.27 -1.96 -2.08
CA VAL A 115 3.76 -3.32 -2.35
C VAL A 115 3.99 -4.07 -1.05
N ILE A 116 3.35 -5.21 -0.90
CA ILE A 116 3.55 -6.10 0.24
C ILE A 116 4.46 -7.26 -0.15
N THR A 117 5.50 -7.49 0.65
CA THR A 117 6.41 -8.64 0.57
C THR A 117 6.10 -9.62 1.69
N SER A 118 6.82 -9.53 2.82
CA SER A 118 6.59 -10.36 4.00
C SER A 118 5.53 -9.84 4.97
N GLY A 119 4.96 -8.66 4.73
CA GLY A 119 3.92 -8.04 5.55
C GLY A 119 4.35 -7.50 6.92
N GLY A 120 5.63 -7.67 7.30
CA GLY A 120 6.09 -7.33 8.65
C GLY A 120 5.93 -5.85 9.02
N GLN A 121 6.23 -4.93 8.10
CA GLN A 121 6.05 -3.49 8.34
C GLN A 121 4.56 -3.11 8.45
N VAL A 122 3.73 -3.68 7.61
CA VAL A 122 2.27 -3.46 7.64
C VAL A 122 1.69 -3.89 8.99
N LEU A 123 2.05 -5.08 9.47
CA LEU A 123 1.60 -5.58 10.76
C LEU A 123 2.06 -4.71 11.93
N ALA A 124 3.30 -4.25 11.91
CA ALA A 124 3.80 -3.32 12.93
C ALA A 124 2.99 -2.02 12.93
N SER A 125 2.75 -1.43 11.76
CA SER A 125 1.95 -0.21 11.63
C SER A 125 0.49 -0.39 12.06
N CYS A 126 -0.13 -1.53 11.71
CA CYS A 126 -1.50 -1.86 12.15
C CYS A 126 -1.59 -2.00 13.68
N ALA A 127 -0.61 -2.67 14.31
CA ALA A 127 -0.56 -2.81 15.77
C ALA A 127 -0.42 -1.44 16.47
N GLU A 128 0.42 -0.55 15.94
CA GLU A 128 0.60 0.79 16.48
C GLU A 128 -0.67 1.66 16.29
N LEU A 129 -1.34 1.56 15.14
CA LEU A 129 -2.63 2.23 14.91
C LEU A 129 -3.71 1.73 15.87
N SER A 130 -3.78 0.42 16.09
CA SER A 130 -4.71 -0.17 17.07
C SER A 130 -4.39 0.27 18.49
N ALA A 131 -3.11 0.43 18.85
CA ALA A 131 -2.70 0.99 20.14
C ALA A 131 -3.10 2.47 20.31
N LEU A 132 -3.30 3.20 19.21
CA LEU A 132 -3.87 4.56 19.21
C LEU A 132 -5.42 4.57 19.23
N GLY A 133 -6.06 3.42 19.34
CA GLY A 133 -7.52 3.26 19.40
C GLY A 133 -8.22 3.12 18.04
N ALA A 134 -7.47 2.90 16.96
CA ALA A 134 -8.06 2.66 15.65
C ALA A 134 -8.61 1.22 15.52
N ASP A 135 -9.75 1.07 14.84
CA ASP A 135 -10.24 -0.21 14.34
C ASP A 135 -9.74 -0.44 12.90
N VAL A 136 -8.69 -1.24 12.75
CA VAL A 136 -8.13 -1.57 11.42
C VAL A 136 -8.98 -2.66 10.79
N VAL A 137 -9.88 -2.28 9.87
CA VAL A 137 -10.85 -3.20 9.27
C VAL A 137 -10.32 -3.96 8.06
N ARG A 138 -9.34 -3.38 7.33
CA ARG A 138 -8.75 -4.00 6.14
C ARG A 138 -7.40 -3.37 5.79
N VAL A 139 -6.57 -4.16 5.14
CA VAL A 139 -5.34 -3.70 4.45
C VAL A 139 -5.58 -3.81 2.94
N LEU A 140 -5.34 -2.74 2.20
CA LEU A 140 -5.33 -2.73 0.74
C LEU A 140 -3.91 -2.51 0.23
N CYS A 141 -3.52 -3.21 -0.83
CA CYS A 141 -2.28 -2.90 -1.52
C CYS A 141 -2.44 -2.97 -3.05
N VAL A 142 -1.52 -2.33 -3.76
CA VAL A 142 -1.50 -2.42 -5.21
C VAL A 142 -0.96 -3.77 -5.65
N ILE A 143 0.15 -4.22 -5.05
CA ILE A 143 0.84 -5.43 -5.48
C ILE A 143 1.21 -6.33 -4.28
N ASP A 144 0.70 -7.54 -4.28
CA ASP A 144 1.23 -8.62 -3.45
C ASP A 144 2.39 -9.31 -4.18
N ARG A 145 3.58 -9.32 -3.55
CA ARG A 145 4.79 -9.96 -4.09
C ARG A 145 4.78 -11.49 -3.94
N GLU A 146 3.74 -12.07 -3.35
CA GLU A 146 3.61 -13.52 -3.13
C GLU A 146 4.80 -14.10 -2.31
N GLN A 147 5.26 -13.32 -1.31
CA GLN A 147 6.39 -13.69 -0.44
C GLN A 147 5.95 -13.94 1.01
N GLY A 148 4.75 -14.50 1.19
CA GLY A 148 4.18 -14.90 2.49
C GLY A 148 3.52 -13.76 3.27
N GLY A 149 3.42 -12.56 2.70
CA GLY A 149 2.78 -11.40 3.36
C GLY A 149 1.29 -11.61 3.58
N HIS A 150 0.61 -12.18 2.61
CA HIS A 150 -0.84 -12.43 2.66
C HIS A 150 -1.20 -13.37 3.83
N GLU A 151 -0.52 -14.53 3.90
CA GLU A 151 -0.75 -15.52 4.94
C GLU A 151 -0.46 -14.95 6.33
N ARG A 152 0.66 -14.21 6.44
CA ARG A 152 1.07 -13.62 7.72
C ARG A 152 0.10 -12.55 8.23
N ILE A 153 -0.44 -11.71 7.35
CA ILE A 153 -1.44 -10.69 7.69
C ILE A 153 -2.74 -11.36 8.12
N ARG A 154 -3.17 -12.40 7.40
CA ARG A 154 -4.36 -13.20 7.75
C ARG A 154 -4.21 -13.93 9.09
N GLU A 155 -3.04 -14.51 9.37
CA GLU A 155 -2.73 -15.16 10.66
C GLU A 155 -2.79 -14.19 11.84
N ALA A 156 -2.50 -12.91 11.60
CA ALA A 156 -2.65 -11.83 12.58
C ALA A 156 -4.10 -11.34 12.75
N GLY A 157 -5.07 -11.96 12.04
CA GLY A 157 -6.49 -11.61 12.13
C GLY A 157 -6.91 -10.41 11.27
N LEU A 158 -6.06 -9.96 10.35
CA LEU A 158 -6.34 -8.87 9.43
C LEU A 158 -6.67 -9.39 8.03
N GLU A 159 -7.57 -8.70 7.35
CA GLU A 159 -7.89 -8.96 5.94
C GLU A 159 -6.95 -8.16 5.03
N LEU A 160 -6.28 -8.85 4.09
CA LEU A 160 -5.50 -8.22 3.01
C LEU A 160 -6.18 -8.46 1.67
N GLU A 161 -6.36 -7.39 0.92
CA GLU A 161 -6.82 -7.44 -0.46
C GLU A 161 -5.86 -6.66 -1.36
N SER A 162 -5.46 -7.26 -2.49
CA SER A 162 -4.53 -6.65 -3.44
C SER A 162 -5.17 -6.47 -4.81
N LEU A 163 -4.84 -5.37 -5.51
CA LEU A 163 -5.27 -5.20 -6.90
C LEU A 163 -4.65 -6.26 -7.81
N PHE A 164 -3.39 -6.56 -7.57
CA PHE A 164 -2.61 -7.51 -8.37
C PHE A 164 -1.68 -8.34 -7.51
N THR A 165 -1.37 -9.52 -7.98
CA THR A 165 -0.17 -10.26 -7.54
C THR A 165 0.98 -10.00 -8.50
N MET A 166 2.22 -10.25 -8.08
CA MET A 166 3.38 -10.15 -8.99
C MET A 166 3.26 -11.11 -10.17
N SER A 167 2.69 -12.29 -9.94
CA SER A 167 2.42 -13.28 -11.00
C SER A 167 1.43 -12.76 -12.04
N THR A 168 0.34 -12.12 -11.61
CA THR A 168 -0.65 -11.53 -12.55
C THR A 168 -0.06 -10.37 -13.35
N LEU A 169 0.79 -9.53 -12.76
CA LEU A 169 1.48 -8.46 -13.50
C LEU A 169 2.39 -9.00 -14.59
N LYS A 170 3.16 -10.07 -14.30
CA LYS A 170 4.06 -10.70 -15.27
C LYS A 170 3.28 -11.30 -16.45
N ILE A 171 2.17 -11.99 -16.17
CA ILE A 171 1.30 -12.58 -17.22
C ILE A 171 0.70 -11.49 -18.11
N ALA A 172 0.36 -10.33 -17.58
CA ALA A 172 -0.23 -9.23 -18.34
C ALA A 172 0.70 -8.63 -19.39
N CYS A 173 2.01 -8.92 -19.32
CA CYS A 173 3.04 -8.42 -20.25
C CYS A 173 3.55 -9.48 -21.23
N THR A 174 3.02 -10.70 -21.18
CA THR A 174 3.33 -11.80 -22.12
C THR A 174 2.28 -11.86 -23.21
#